data_1d4e21617654731f9bef186e1f58c5c4
#
_entry.id   1d4e21617654731f9bef186e1f58c5c4
#
_cell.length_a   1.000
_cell.length_b   1.000
_cell.length_c   1.000
_cell.angle_alpha   90.00
_cell.angle_beta   90.00
_cell.angle_gamma   90.00
#
_symmetry.space_group_name_H-M   'P 1'
#
loop_
_entity.id
_entity.type
_entity.pdbx_description
1 polymer ?
#
loop_
_entity_poly.entity_id
_entity_poly.type
_entity_poly.pdbx_seq_one_letter_code
_entity_poly.pdbx_strand_id
1 'polypeptide(L)'
;MAKTTPNTTRSRSAVLKSPIDATPESGVQRTVLPGGLRVVTEFIPGVRSASVGVWVGVGSRDEQPSVAGAAHFLEHLLFKSTPSRTALDIAQVMDGVGGELNAFTSKEHTCFYAHVIDDDLPMAVDLVADVVLRGRCRTADVDVERQVVLEEIAMRDDDPEDLLGDAFLTALFGDHPVGRPIIGSVESIESMSRNQLHSFHVRRYTPQRMVLAVAGNVDHKQVVTLARRAFAGHLERGVKPAPRREGTLRLRTMPELSLTHRDSEQVHLALGVRAFGRHEGHRWALSVLNAAVGGGLSSRLFQEIREKRGLAYSVYSGVDTFADTGAFSVYAGCQPENLGEVATVIREVLANVATDGITDAEIARAKGSLRGGLVLALEDSGSRMNRIGRSELNYGNHRSVAQTLTTIDAVTSEEVLEVAQVLLTRPFAAAVVGPYKRVRDLPASVRGIVGK
;
A
#
# COMPACT_ATOMS: atom_id res chain seq x y z
N MET A 1 35.61 -44.77 30.54
CA MET A 1 34.59 -44.40 29.55
C MET A 1 33.87 -43.15 30.04
N ALA A 2 34.29 -42.00 29.58
CA ALA A 2 33.71 -40.70 29.94
C ALA A 2 32.79 -40.27 28.82
N LYS A 3 31.50 -39.99 29.14
CA LYS A 3 30.50 -39.47 28.23
C LYS A 3 30.63 -37.95 28.13
N THR A 4 31.00 -37.46 26.97
CA THR A 4 31.00 -36.05 26.61
C THR A 4 29.58 -35.64 26.14
N THR A 5 28.96 -34.76 26.88
CA THR A 5 27.71 -34.05 26.48
C THR A 5 28.04 -32.86 25.59
N PRO A 6 27.29 -32.57 24.51
CA PRO A 6 27.55 -31.40 23.71
C PRO A 6 26.91 -30.17 24.37
N ASN A 7 27.73 -29.14 24.49
CA ASN A 7 27.39 -27.81 25.00
C ASN A 7 26.63 -27.02 23.94
N THR A 8 25.31 -26.86 24.13
CA THR A 8 24.47 -25.99 23.28
C THR A 8 24.66 -24.54 23.70
N THR A 9 25.51 -23.83 22.98
CA THR A 9 25.63 -22.36 23.07
C THR A 9 24.34 -21.73 22.56
N ARG A 10 23.49 -21.28 23.48
CA ARG A 10 22.38 -20.35 23.18
C ARG A 10 22.96 -19.04 22.67
N SER A 11 22.74 -18.74 21.40
CA SER A 11 22.96 -17.42 20.82
C SER A 11 22.08 -16.41 21.55
N ARG A 12 22.70 -15.54 22.32
CA ARG A 12 22.06 -14.33 22.88
C ARG A 12 21.80 -13.39 21.70
N SER A 13 20.52 -13.20 21.32
CA SER A 13 20.11 -12.12 20.43
C SER A 13 20.57 -10.80 21.04
N ALA A 14 21.46 -10.12 20.34
CA ALA A 14 21.92 -8.79 20.72
C ALA A 14 20.73 -7.83 20.67
N VAL A 15 20.34 -7.33 21.84
CA VAL A 15 19.41 -6.20 21.96
C VAL A 15 20.10 -4.99 21.34
N LEU A 16 19.60 -4.54 20.19
CA LEU A 16 20.06 -3.33 19.51
C LEU A 16 19.89 -2.12 20.45
N LYS A 17 20.98 -1.67 21.00
CA LYS A 17 21.10 -0.37 21.66
C LYS A 17 21.36 0.65 20.56
N SER A 18 20.47 1.61 20.36
CA SER A 18 20.86 2.80 19.63
C SER A 18 19.95 4.00 19.85
N PRO A 19 20.50 5.18 20.11
CA PRO A 19 19.80 6.44 19.99
C PRO A 19 19.98 7.14 18.64
N ILE A 20 20.93 6.76 17.80
CA ILE A 20 21.17 7.40 16.49
C ILE A 20 21.74 6.35 15.55
N ASP A 21 20.89 5.66 14.78
CA ASP A 21 21.34 4.81 13.69
C ASP A 21 21.28 5.61 12.38
N ALA A 22 22.35 6.37 12.12
CA ALA A 22 22.68 6.70 10.75
C ALA A 22 23.26 5.42 10.13
N THR A 23 22.57 4.82 9.17
CA THR A 23 23.25 3.88 8.28
C THR A 23 24.02 4.74 7.27
N PRO A 24 25.36 4.79 7.31
CA PRO A 24 26.16 5.73 6.50
C PRO A 24 25.91 5.61 4.99
N GLU A 25 25.40 4.45 4.57
CA GLU A 25 25.16 4.13 3.16
C GLU A 25 23.77 4.55 2.66
N SER A 26 22.78 4.75 3.53
CA SER A 26 21.40 5.06 3.09
C SER A 26 21.12 6.56 2.94
N GLY A 27 21.92 7.44 3.54
CA GLY A 27 21.63 8.87 3.62
C GLY A 27 20.45 9.22 4.55
N VAL A 28 19.79 8.23 5.14
CA VAL A 28 18.64 8.40 6.03
C VAL A 28 19.10 8.52 7.46
N GLN A 29 18.66 9.59 8.14
CA GLN A 29 18.85 9.78 9.57
C GLN A 29 17.58 9.45 10.34
N ARG A 30 17.73 8.87 11.54
CA ARG A 30 16.62 8.38 12.35
C ARG A 30 16.77 8.79 13.81
N THR A 31 15.70 9.31 14.41
CA THR A 31 15.60 9.59 15.85
C THR A 31 14.27 9.07 16.39
N VAL A 32 14.29 8.46 17.58
CA VAL A 32 13.07 8.11 18.32
C VAL A 32 12.86 9.11 19.43
N LEU A 33 11.73 9.79 19.42
CA LEU A 33 11.32 10.74 20.46
C LEU A 33 10.54 10.03 21.59
N PRO A 34 10.42 10.66 22.78
CA PRO A 34 9.45 10.22 23.77
C PRO A 34 8.07 10.02 23.14
N GLY A 35 7.24 9.15 23.71
CA GLY A 35 5.96 8.78 23.07
C GLY A 35 6.11 7.74 21.96
N GLY A 36 7.33 7.33 21.63
CA GLY A 36 7.62 6.35 20.60
C GLY A 36 7.52 6.90 19.17
N LEU A 37 7.42 8.21 18.98
CA LEU A 37 7.41 8.86 17.67
C LEU A 37 8.78 8.63 16.99
N ARG A 38 8.76 8.10 15.79
CA ARG A 38 9.95 7.94 14.93
C ARG A 38 10.05 9.13 13.98
N VAL A 39 11.20 9.77 13.93
CA VAL A 39 11.52 10.85 12.99
C VAL A 39 12.59 10.34 12.04
N VAL A 40 12.31 10.35 10.75
CA VAL A 40 13.24 9.91 9.70
C VAL A 40 13.40 11.02 8.67
N THR A 41 14.63 11.27 8.24
CA THR A 41 14.91 12.32 7.23
C THR A 41 15.88 11.82 6.18
N GLU A 42 15.72 12.31 4.96
CA GLU A 42 16.66 12.13 3.86
C GLU A 42 16.97 13.49 3.23
N PHE A 43 18.24 13.92 3.33
CA PHE A 43 18.71 15.13 2.67
C PHE A 43 18.93 14.90 1.19
N ILE A 44 18.40 15.79 0.36
CA ILE A 44 18.56 15.78 -1.11
C ILE A 44 19.34 17.02 -1.52
N PRO A 45 20.58 16.87 -2.02
CA PRO A 45 21.37 18.03 -2.44
C PRO A 45 20.78 18.66 -3.71
N GLY A 46 20.84 19.99 -3.79
CA GLY A 46 20.50 20.75 -4.99
C GLY A 46 19.02 21.01 -5.22
N VAL A 47 18.12 20.55 -4.36
CA VAL A 47 16.69 20.88 -4.42
C VAL A 47 16.35 22.03 -3.45
N ARG A 48 15.28 22.75 -3.76
CA ARG A 48 14.68 23.80 -2.90
C ARG A 48 13.32 23.38 -2.35
N SER A 49 12.98 22.10 -2.49
CA SER A 49 11.73 21.52 -1.97
C SER A 49 11.97 20.68 -0.72
N ALA A 50 10.92 20.57 0.09
CA ALA A 50 10.84 19.64 1.21
C ALA A 50 9.45 18.99 1.24
N SER A 51 9.42 17.67 1.36
CA SER A 51 8.19 16.90 1.56
C SER A 51 8.20 16.34 2.98
N VAL A 52 7.10 16.57 3.71
CA VAL A 52 6.88 16.06 5.07
C VAL A 52 5.65 15.20 5.10
N GLY A 53 5.71 14.03 5.75
CA GLY A 53 4.56 13.13 5.94
C GLY A 53 4.49 12.59 7.37
N VAL A 54 3.30 12.62 7.95
CA VAL A 54 2.98 11.88 9.18
C VAL A 54 2.32 10.58 8.77
N TRP A 55 3.07 9.49 8.90
CA TRP A 55 2.63 8.13 8.60
C TRP A 55 2.06 7.50 9.86
N VAL A 56 0.82 7.11 9.81
CA VAL A 56 0.12 6.43 10.92
C VAL A 56 -0.01 4.95 10.57
N GLY A 57 0.50 4.05 11.40
CA GLY A 57 0.44 2.59 11.18
C GLY A 57 -0.96 2.01 11.47
N VAL A 58 -1.98 2.68 10.93
CA VAL A 58 -3.41 2.33 11.03
C VAL A 58 -4.05 2.60 9.68
N GLY A 59 -4.79 1.63 9.17
CA GLY A 59 -5.55 1.72 7.93
C GLY A 59 -6.86 0.95 8.02
N SER A 60 -7.53 0.72 6.90
CA SER A 60 -8.84 0.05 6.87
C SER A 60 -8.82 -1.37 7.44
N ARG A 61 -7.67 -2.04 7.39
CA ARG A 61 -7.46 -3.35 7.99
C ARG A 61 -7.67 -3.37 9.53
N ASP A 62 -7.46 -2.23 10.21
CA ASP A 62 -7.55 -2.10 11.65
C ASP A 62 -8.97 -1.84 12.15
N GLU A 63 -9.92 -1.73 11.26
CA GLU A 63 -11.32 -1.46 11.55
C GLU A 63 -12.09 -2.73 11.92
N GLN A 64 -13.06 -2.57 12.79
CA GLN A 64 -14.09 -3.60 12.97
C GLN A 64 -15.13 -3.50 11.85
N PRO A 65 -15.82 -4.59 11.48
CA PRO A 65 -16.83 -4.55 10.43
C PRO A 65 -17.90 -3.44 10.60
N SER A 66 -18.32 -3.17 11.83
CA SER A 66 -19.31 -2.14 12.15
C SER A 66 -18.84 -0.69 11.98
N VAL A 67 -17.55 -0.48 11.71
CA VAL A 67 -16.95 0.84 11.47
C VAL A 67 -16.02 0.76 10.24
N ALA A 68 -16.35 -0.09 9.28
CA ALA A 68 -15.61 -0.15 8.02
C ALA A 68 -15.69 1.20 7.30
N GLY A 69 -14.55 1.71 6.83
CA GLY A 69 -14.42 3.04 6.25
C GLY A 69 -14.02 4.14 7.25
N ALA A 70 -13.87 3.82 8.56
CA ALA A 70 -13.54 4.84 9.57
C ALA A 70 -12.19 5.53 9.35
N ALA A 71 -11.18 4.83 8.85
CA ALA A 71 -9.86 5.42 8.59
C ALA A 71 -9.93 6.43 7.45
N HIS A 72 -10.64 6.11 6.38
CA HIS A 72 -10.88 7.00 5.25
C HIS A 72 -11.78 8.18 5.64
N PHE A 73 -12.86 7.94 6.34
CA PHE A 73 -13.73 9.01 6.83
C PHE A 73 -12.98 9.99 7.75
N LEU A 74 -12.07 9.50 8.60
CA LEU A 74 -11.21 10.36 9.41
C LEU A 74 -10.22 11.15 8.58
N GLU A 75 -9.71 10.62 7.49
CA GLU A 75 -8.87 11.36 6.57
C GLU A 75 -9.54 12.68 6.16
N HIS A 76 -10.80 12.65 5.74
CA HIS A 76 -11.59 13.86 5.41
C HIS A 76 -11.79 14.76 6.63
N LEU A 77 -12.24 14.20 7.75
CA LEU A 77 -12.64 14.95 8.92
C LEU A 77 -11.50 15.74 9.56
N LEU A 78 -10.28 15.19 9.55
CA LEU A 78 -9.16 15.82 10.23
C LEU A 78 -8.75 17.16 9.57
N PHE A 79 -9.07 17.38 8.29
CA PHE A 79 -8.85 18.65 7.59
C PHE A 79 -9.95 19.70 7.85
N LYS A 80 -11.06 19.33 8.50
CA LYS A 80 -12.19 20.29 8.68
C LYS A 80 -11.93 21.32 9.76
N SER A 81 -11.30 20.93 10.87
CA SER A 81 -10.93 21.90 11.91
C SER A 81 -9.98 21.30 12.95
N THR A 82 -9.18 22.16 13.53
CA THR A 82 -8.40 21.93 14.75
C THR A 82 -8.83 22.91 15.84
N PRO A 83 -8.27 22.88 17.06
CA PRO A 83 -8.51 23.93 18.05
C PRO A 83 -8.11 25.33 17.59
N SER A 84 -7.16 25.44 16.67
CA SER A 84 -6.52 26.70 16.25
C SER A 84 -6.83 27.10 14.81
N ARG A 85 -7.42 26.21 14.00
CA ARG A 85 -7.64 26.44 12.56
C ARG A 85 -8.98 25.90 12.11
N THR A 86 -9.65 26.64 11.24
CA THR A 86 -10.78 26.16 10.42
C THR A 86 -10.25 25.48 9.15
N ALA A 87 -11.13 24.83 8.38
CA ALA A 87 -10.77 24.27 7.07
C ALA A 87 -10.23 25.35 6.12
N LEU A 88 -10.84 26.54 6.14
CA LEU A 88 -10.37 27.67 5.32
C LEU A 88 -8.98 28.15 5.75
N ASP A 89 -8.71 28.25 7.06
CA ASP A 89 -7.39 28.62 7.55
C ASP A 89 -6.33 27.61 7.14
N ILE A 90 -6.64 26.30 7.17
CA ILE A 90 -5.75 25.21 6.72
C ILE A 90 -5.42 25.38 5.24
N ALA A 91 -6.44 25.59 4.40
CA ALA A 91 -6.27 25.80 2.95
C ALA A 91 -5.46 27.08 2.66
N GLN A 92 -5.83 28.21 3.27
CA GLN A 92 -5.16 29.50 3.04
C GLN A 92 -3.68 29.50 3.44
N VAL A 93 -3.33 28.79 4.53
CA VAL A 93 -1.91 28.65 4.95
C VAL A 93 -1.10 27.95 3.87
N MET A 94 -1.65 26.92 3.24
CA MET A 94 -0.94 26.17 2.21
C MET A 94 -0.94 26.88 0.87
N ASP A 95 -2.08 27.44 0.45
CA ASP A 95 -2.19 28.25 -0.78
C ASP A 95 -1.24 29.46 -0.73
N GLY A 96 -1.10 30.08 0.45
CA GLY A 96 -0.24 31.25 0.64
C GLY A 96 1.25 31.01 0.38
N VAL A 97 1.70 29.75 0.43
CA VAL A 97 3.08 29.36 0.13
C VAL A 97 3.20 28.56 -1.18
N GLY A 98 2.08 28.39 -1.90
CA GLY A 98 2.06 27.60 -3.14
C GLY A 98 2.43 26.12 -2.91
N GLY A 99 2.15 25.60 -1.71
CA GLY A 99 2.42 24.22 -1.33
C GLY A 99 1.23 23.31 -1.62
N GLU A 100 1.45 22.00 -1.44
CA GLU A 100 0.43 20.97 -1.49
C GLU A 100 0.24 20.36 -0.09
N LEU A 101 -1.01 20.17 0.32
CA LEU A 101 -1.38 19.43 1.53
C LEU A 101 -2.42 18.38 1.15
N ASN A 102 -2.15 17.12 1.47
CA ASN A 102 -3.04 16.03 1.10
C ASN A 102 -2.88 14.84 2.06
N ALA A 103 -3.71 13.81 1.88
CA ALA A 103 -3.60 12.56 2.61
C ALA A 103 -4.01 11.37 1.73
N PHE A 104 -3.71 10.17 2.18
CA PHE A 104 -4.25 8.95 1.61
C PHE A 104 -4.36 7.86 2.68
N THR A 105 -5.38 7.03 2.56
CA THR A 105 -5.61 5.85 3.38
C THR A 105 -5.37 4.58 2.56
N SER A 106 -4.62 3.65 3.14
CA SER A 106 -4.42 2.31 2.60
C SER A 106 -4.95 1.24 3.56
N LYS A 107 -4.79 -0.02 3.19
CA LYS A 107 -5.21 -1.13 4.07
C LYS A 107 -4.48 -1.12 5.43
N GLU A 108 -3.20 -0.75 5.49
CA GLU A 108 -2.37 -0.90 6.69
C GLU A 108 -1.81 0.41 7.26
N HIS A 109 -2.00 1.52 6.59
CA HIS A 109 -1.54 2.85 7.06
C HIS A 109 -2.33 3.98 6.42
N THR A 110 -2.30 5.14 7.09
CA THR A 110 -2.76 6.43 6.56
C THR A 110 -1.59 7.41 6.61
N CYS A 111 -1.45 8.25 5.59
CA CYS A 111 -0.42 9.28 5.53
C CYS A 111 -1.05 10.63 5.28
N PHE A 112 -0.67 11.62 6.09
CA PHE A 112 -0.98 13.04 5.89
C PHE A 112 0.32 13.73 5.53
N TYR A 113 0.38 14.42 4.41
CA TYR A 113 1.63 14.98 3.92
C TYR A 113 1.47 16.37 3.35
N ALA A 114 2.58 17.10 3.32
CA ALA A 114 2.70 18.37 2.62
C ALA A 114 3.97 18.39 1.78
N HIS A 115 3.91 19.13 0.66
CA HIS A 115 5.03 19.45 -0.20
C HIS A 115 5.17 20.97 -0.30
N VAL A 116 6.32 21.50 0.08
CA VAL A 116 6.58 22.94 0.20
C VAL A 116 8.01 23.28 -0.23
N ILE A 117 8.33 24.56 -0.36
CA ILE A 117 9.73 24.97 -0.41
C ILE A 117 10.40 24.79 0.97
N ASP A 118 11.70 24.62 1.00
CA ASP A 118 12.48 24.33 2.20
C ASP A 118 12.34 25.37 3.32
N ASP A 119 12.14 26.65 2.98
CA ASP A 119 11.93 27.73 3.95
C ASP A 119 10.60 27.58 4.71
N ASP A 120 9.58 26.96 4.11
CA ASP A 120 8.24 26.76 4.69
C ASP A 120 8.10 25.42 5.44
N LEU A 121 9.14 24.60 5.50
CA LEU A 121 9.12 23.32 6.22
C LEU A 121 8.66 23.45 7.69
N PRO A 122 9.07 24.49 8.48
CA PRO A 122 8.59 24.62 9.84
C PRO A 122 7.08 24.76 9.96
N MET A 123 6.46 25.52 9.05
CA MET A 123 5.00 25.70 8.96
C MET A 123 4.34 24.37 8.55
N ALA A 124 4.85 23.68 7.54
CA ALA A 124 4.29 22.43 7.05
C ALA A 124 4.31 21.33 8.13
N VAL A 125 5.40 21.19 8.89
CA VAL A 125 5.49 20.24 10.02
C VAL A 125 4.45 20.57 11.10
N ASP A 126 4.27 21.85 11.46
CA ASP A 126 3.27 22.26 12.44
C ASP A 126 1.85 21.98 11.95
N LEU A 127 1.56 22.32 10.70
CA LEU A 127 0.24 22.13 10.10
C LEU A 127 -0.18 20.67 10.00
N VAL A 128 0.70 19.81 9.44
CA VAL A 128 0.40 18.37 9.30
C VAL A 128 0.23 17.72 10.68
N ALA A 129 1.09 18.06 11.65
CA ALA A 129 0.96 17.56 13.01
C ALA A 129 -0.31 18.06 13.71
N ASP A 130 -0.72 19.33 13.48
CA ASP A 130 -1.96 19.89 14.02
C ASP A 130 -3.19 19.14 13.49
N VAL A 131 -3.27 18.93 12.19
CA VAL A 131 -4.34 18.18 11.53
C VAL A 131 -4.41 16.76 12.11
N VAL A 132 -3.32 16.03 12.15
CA VAL A 132 -3.30 14.61 12.56
C VAL A 132 -3.59 14.41 14.04
N LEU A 133 -3.03 15.24 14.91
CA LEU A 133 -3.12 15.06 16.37
C LEU A 133 -4.32 15.77 17.00
N ARG A 134 -4.71 16.91 16.44
CA ARG A 134 -5.69 17.81 17.04
C ARG A 134 -6.93 18.03 16.18
N GLY A 135 -7.02 17.36 15.03
CA GLY A 135 -8.21 17.37 14.17
C GLY A 135 -9.48 17.02 14.95
N ARG A 136 -10.54 17.75 14.74
CA ARG A 136 -11.80 17.64 15.48
C ARG A 136 -12.85 16.91 14.64
N CYS A 137 -13.53 15.95 15.27
CA CYS A 137 -14.72 15.33 14.71
C CYS A 137 -15.95 16.05 15.25
N ARG A 138 -16.30 17.25 14.74
CA ARG A 138 -17.53 17.94 15.15
C ARG A 138 -18.72 17.28 14.47
N THR A 139 -19.88 17.22 15.14
CA THR A 139 -21.09 16.59 14.57
C THR A 139 -21.46 17.19 13.23
N ALA A 140 -21.46 18.52 13.10
CA ALA A 140 -21.76 19.18 11.83
C ALA A 140 -20.79 18.79 10.70
N ASP A 141 -19.48 18.65 10.99
CA ASP A 141 -18.50 18.23 10.00
C ASP A 141 -18.72 16.76 9.59
N VAL A 142 -19.03 15.90 10.56
CA VAL A 142 -19.34 14.48 10.30
C VAL A 142 -20.56 14.33 9.38
N ASP A 143 -21.61 15.14 9.61
CA ASP A 143 -22.82 15.04 8.80
C ASP A 143 -22.59 15.51 7.35
N VAL A 144 -21.78 16.56 7.16
CA VAL A 144 -21.40 17.04 5.82
C VAL A 144 -20.49 16.04 5.11
N GLU A 145 -19.40 15.60 5.77
CA GLU A 145 -18.44 14.70 5.15
C GLU A 145 -19.01 13.31 4.90
N ARG A 146 -20.01 12.87 5.67
CA ARG A 146 -20.75 11.63 5.38
C ARG A 146 -21.33 11.66 3.97
N GLN A 147 -21.92 12.79 3.54
CA GLN A 147 -22.48 12.90 2.20
C GLN A 147 -21.37 12.83 1.14
N VAL A 148 -20.23 13.49 1.39
CA VAL A 148 -19.07 13.41 0.48
C VAL A 148 -18.58 11.96 0.33
N VAL A 149 -18.39 11.24 1.44
CA VAL A 149 -17.95 9.84 1.39
C VAL A 149 -18.98 8.94 0.69
N LEU A 150 -20.29 9.19 0.87
CA LEU A 150 -21.33 8.45 0.16
C LEU A 150 -21.31 8.74 -1.35
N GLU A 151 -21.03 9.96 -1.76
CA GLU A 151 -20.83 10.33 -3.17
C GLU A 151 -19.58 9.65 -3.74
N GLU A 152 -18.48 9.58 -2.99
CA GLU A 152 -17.27 8.85 -3.41
C GLU A 152 -17.53 7.34 -3.54
N ILE A 153 -18.36 6.73 -2.67
CA ILE A 153 -18.78 5.34 -2.83
C ILE A 153 -19.56 5.19 -4.15
N ALA A 154 -20.46 6.12 -4.46
CA ALA A 154 -21.21 6.11 -5.72
C ALA A 154 -20.26 6.25 -6.93
N MET A 155 -19.30 7.17 -6.87
CA MET A 155 -18.28 7.36 -7.92
C MET A 155 -17.42 6.09 -8.11
N ARG A 156 -16.98 5.44 -7.02
CA ARG A 156 -16.26 4.16 -7.06
C ARG A 156 -17.14 3.07 -7.69
N ASP A 157 -18.41 3.02 -7.34
CA ASP A 157 -19.35 2.04 -7.89
C ASP A 157 -19.64 2.27 -9.39
N ASP A 158 -19.49 3.50 -9.86
CA ASP A 158 -19.62 3.87 -11.28
C ASP A 158 -18.33 3.59 -12.07
N ASP A 159 -17.17 3.45 -11.43
CA ASP A 159 -15.92 3.03 -12.07
C ASP A 159 -15.78 1.51 -12.04
N PRO A 160 -15.86 0.84 -13.21
CA PRO A 160 -15.79 -0.62 -13.25
C PRO A 160 -14.45 -1.20 -12.80
N GLU A 161 -13.34 -0.47 -12.93
CA GLU A 161 -12.00 -0.94 -12.54
C GLU A 161 -11.83 -0.90 -11.01
N ASP A 162 -12.25 0.19 -10.37
CA ASP A 162 -12.22 0.34 -8.91
C ASP A 162 -13.15 -0.68 -8.24
N LEU A 163 -14.36 -0.82 -8.77
CA LEU A 163 -15.33 -1.80 -8.29
C LEU A 163 -14.81 -3.24 -8.44
N LEU A 164 -14.15 -3.53 -9.56
CA LEU A 164 -13.53 -4.84 -9.81
C LEU A 164 -12.42 -5.14 -8.83
N GLY A 165 -11.56 -4.16 -8.51
CA GLY A 165 -10.47 -4.30 -7.56
C GLY A 165 -10.96 -4.70 -6.17
N ASP A 166 -11.97 -4.02 -5.66
CA ASP A 166 -12.59 -4.34 -4.37
C ASP A 166 -13.28 -5.72 -4.39
N ALA A 167 -14.04 -6.03 -5.46
CA ALA A 167 -14.69 -7.32 -5.63
C ALA A 167 -13.67 -8.48 -5.69
N PHE A 168 -12.54 -8.27 -6.37
CA PHE A 168 -11.46 -9.25 -6.45
C PHE A 168 -10.81 -9.51 -5.09
N LEU A 169 -10.47 -8.46 -4.33
CA LEU A 169 -9.86 -8.63 -2.99
C LEU A 169 -10.84 -9.32 -2.02
N THR A 170 -12.13 -9.01 -2.12
CA THR A 170 -13.17 -9.70 -1.36
C THR A 170 -13.28 -11.17 -1.74
N ALA A 171 -13.28 -11.50 -3.04
CA ALA A 171 -13.31 -12.87 -3.54
C ALA A 171 -12.05 -13.66 -3.13
N LEU A 172 -10.89 -12.99 -3.03
CA LEU A 172 -9.62 -13.60 -2.68
C LEU A 172 -9.46 -13.84 -1.17
N PHE A 173 -9.90 -12.88 -0.33
CA PHE A 173 -9.65 -12.89 1.11
C PHE A 173 -10.89 -13.16 1.97
N GLY A 174 -12.09 -13.17 1.38
CA GLY A 174 -13.35 -13.36 2.11
C GLY A 174 -13.54 -12.30 3.20
N ASP A 175 -14.01 -12.72 4.38
CA ASP A 175 -14.29 -11.82 5.52
C ASP A 175 -13.04 -11.19 6.17
N HIS A 176 -11.85 -11.51 5.69
CA HIS A 176 -10.63 -10.95 6.25
C HIS A 176 -10.55 -9.44 6.01
N PRO A 177 -10.11 -8.63 7.00
CA PRO A 177 -10.07 -7.17 6.86
C PRO A 177 -9.34 -6.63 5.64
N VAL A 178 -8.34 -7.35 5.13
CA VAL A 178 -7.62 -6.99 3.89
C VAL A 178 -8.53 -7.04 2.65
N GLY A 179 -9.55 -7.92 2.63
CA GLY A 179 -10.52 -8.03 1.54
C GLY A 179 -11.55 -6.90 1.51
N ARG A 180 -11.79 -6.20 2.62
CA ARG A 180 -12.83 -5.15 2.69
C ARG A 180 -12.41 -3.88 1.96
N PRO A 181 -13.33 -3.17 1.27
CA PRO A 181 -13.07 -1.85 0.69
C PRO A 181 -12.50 -0.85 1.72
N ILE A 182 -11.58 0.01 1.29
CA ILE A 182 -10.99 1.05 2.16
C ILE A 182 -12.05 2.09 2.53
N ILE A 183 -12.89 2.44 1.59
CA ILE A 183 -13.94 3.45 1.75
C ILE A 183 -15.12 2.96 2.62
N GLY A 184 -15.19 1.65 2.91
CA GLY A 184 -16.31 1.03 3.61
C GLY A 184 -17.48 0.67 2.70
N SER A 185 -18.68 0.62 3.29
CA SER A 185 -19.95 0.42 2.57
C SER A 185 -20.94 1.52 2.94
N VAL A 186 -21.98 1.70 2.10
CA VAL A 186 -23.06 2.65 2.38
C VAL A 186 -23.60 2.47 3.78
N GLU A 187 -23.92 1.23 4.19
CA GLU A 187 -24.50 0.92 5.51
C GLU A 187 -23.55 1.27 6.66
N SER A 188 -22.24 1.00 6.50
CA SER A 188 -21.27 1.32 7.53
C SER A 188 -21.06 2.83 7.68
N ILE A 189 -21.03 3.57 6.57
CA ILE A 189 -20.86 5.03 6.57
C ILE A 189 -22.11 5.74 7.09
N GLU A 190 -23.30 5.31 6.70
CA GLU A 190 -24.57 5.87 7.20
C GLU A 190 -24.74 5.68 8.72
N SER A 191 -24.40 4.49 9.20
CA SER A 191 -24.59 4.14 10.63
C SER A 191 -23.48 4.66 11.54
N MET A 192 -22.34 5.09 10.98
CA MET A 192 -21.16 5.46 11.76
C MET A 192 -21.37 6.77 12.53
N SER A 193 -21.34 6.71 13.85
CA SER A 193 -21.53 7.87 14.71
C SER A 193 -20.24 8.68 14.89
N ARG A 194 -20.42 9.97 15.20
CA ARG A 194 -19.32 10.86 15.60
C ARG A 194 -18.46 10.28 16.71
N ASN A 195 -19.09 9.63 17.69
CA ASN A 195 -18.38 9.06 18.85
C ASN A 195 -17.51 7.85 18.47
N GLN A 196 -17.92 7.04 17.49
CA GLN A 196 -17.11 5.95 16.98
C GLN A 196 -15.88 6.49 16.26
N LEU A 197 -16.04 7.50 15.37
CA LEU A 197 -14.94 8.16 14.67
C LEU A 197 -13.95 8.80 15.62
N HIS A 198 -14.43 9.61 16.55
CA HIS A 198 -13.57 10.23 17.56
C HIS A 198 -12.84 9.20 18.43
N SER A 199 -13.52 8.13 18.85
CA SER A 199 -12.91 7.05 19.62
C SER A 199 -11.86 6.28 18.83
N PHE A 200 -12.08 6.09 17.52
CA PHE A 200 -11.11 5.46 16.64
C PHE A 200 -9.86 6.34 16.51
N HIS A 201 -10.04 7.66 16.25
CA HIS A 201 -8.95 8.63 16.19
C HIS A 201 -8.10 8.62 17.47
N VAL A 202 -8.69 8.91 18.64
CA VAL A 202 -7.96 9.04 19.91
C VAL A 202 -7.23 7.75 20.30
N ARG A 203 -7.82 6.57 20.05
CA ARG A 203 -7.18 5.30 20.41
C ARG A 203 -6.14 4.82 19.44
N ARG A 204 -6.22 5.21 18.18
CA ARG A 204 -5.36 4.67 17.12
C ARG A 204 -4.27 5.63 16.67
N TYR A 205 -4.54 6.95 16.65
CA TYR A 205 -3.61 7.97 16.15
C TYR A 205 -2.69 8.46 17.29
N THR A 206 -1.81 7.57 17.74
CA THR A 206 -0.87 7.83 18.83
C THR A 206 0.57 7.86 18.32
N PRO A 207 1.47 8.72 18.90
CA PRO A 207 2.85 8.89 18.42
C PRO A 207 3.63 7.59 18.28
N GLN A 208 3.39 6.59 19.16
CA GLN A 208 4.05 5.28 19.08
C GLN A 208 3.76 4.54 17.76
N ARG A 209 2.64 4.84 17.10
CA ARG A 209 2.24 4.27 15.80
C ARG A 209 2.61 5.18 14.63
N MET A 210 3.29 6.31 14.90
CA MET A 210 3.58 7.32 13.88
C MET A 210 5.06 7.34 13.50
N VAL A 211 5.26 7.74 12.25
CA VAL A 211 6.55 8.13 11.69
C VAL A 211 6.39 9.51 11.08
N LEU A 212 7.21 10.46 11.51
CA LEU A 212 7.41 11.72 10.80
C LEU A 212 8.54 11.52 9.81
N ALA A 213 8.23 11.47 8.53
CA ALA A 213 9.18 11.31 7.44
C ALA A 213 9.35 12.63 6.71
N VAL A 214 10.59 13.05 6.46
CA VAL A 214 10.89 14.30 5.75
C VAL A 214 12.03 14.07 4.76
N ALA A 215 11.84 14.49 3.51
CA ALA A 215 12.87 14.42 2.48
C ALA A 215 12.94 15.73 1.70
N GLY A 216 14.15 16.11 1.27
CA GLY A 216 14.40 17.37 0.56
C GLY A 216 15.62 18.11 1.06
N ASN A 217 15.64 19.43 0.91
CA ASN A 217 16.67 20.28 1.50
C ASN A 217 16.43 20.48 3.00
N VAL A 218 16.81 19.50 3.81
CA VAL A 218 16.42 19.44 5.22
C VAL A 218 17.60 19.08 6.13
N ASP A 219 17.66 19.68 7.32
CA ASP A 219 18.58 19.28 8.40
C ASP A 219 17.85 18.41 9.44
N HIS A 220 18.40 17.24 9.74
CA HIS A 220 17.79 16.30 10.67
C HIS A 220 17.55 16.87 12.07
N LYS A 221 18.52 17.63 12.60
CA LYS A 221 18.40 18.21 13.96
C LYS A 221 17.32 19.27 14.01
N GLN A 222 17.19 20.06 12.94
CA GLN A 222 16.11 21.03 12.80
C GLN A 222 14.76 20.30 12.77
N VAL A 223 14.59 19.26 11.94
CA VAL A 223 13.37 18.46 11.87
C VAL A 223 13.02 17.82 13.21
N VAL A 224 13.98 17.27 13.92
CA VAL A 224 13.78 16.72 15.28
C VAL A 224 13.28 17.79 16.25
N THR A 225 13.80 19.01 16.15
CA THR A 225 13.36 20.16 16.98
C THR A 225 11.93 20.57 16.64
N LEU A 226 11.59 20.66 15.36
CA LEU A 226 10.22 20.94 14.89
C LEU A 226 9.24 19.83 15.34
N ALA A 227 9.63 18.57 15.21
CA ALA A 227 8.83 17.44 15.67
C ALA A 227 8.56 17.52 17.19
N ARG A 228 9.56 17.82 18.00
CA ARG A 228 9.37 17.99 19.47
C ARG A 228 8.35 19.09 19.79
N ARG A 229 8.38 20.19 19.05
CA ARG A 229 7.45 21.30 19.21
C ARG A 229 6.04 20.95 18.75
N ALA A 230 5.91 20.42 17.55
CA ALA A 230 4.62 20.12 16.92
C ALA A 230 3.85 18.99 17.66
N PHE A 231 4.58 18.01 18.20
CA PHE A 231 4.02 16.90 18.98
C PHE A 231 4.04 17.14 20.51
N ALA A 232 4.34 18.36 20.96
CA ALA A 232 4.33 18.71 22.39
C ALA A 232 2.96 18.35 23.03
N GLY A 233 2.99 17.77 24.24
CA GLY A 233 1.80 17.28 24.92
C GLY A 233 1.39 15.84 24.54
N HIS A 234 1.95 15.26 23.48
CA HIS A 234 1.73 13.86 23.06
C HIS A 234 2.96 12.97 23.25
N LEU A 235 4.10 13.53 23.68
CA LEU A 235 5.39 12.84 23.83
C LEU A 235 5.55 12.31 25.27
N GLU A 236 4.86 11.23 25.60
CA GLU A 236 4.93 10.61 26.93
C GLU A 236 6.24 9.85 27.12
N ARG A 237 6.90 10.03 28.29
CA ARG A 237 8.15 9.34 28.60
C ARG A 237 7.94 7.85 28.84
N GLY A 238 8.88 7.03 28.41
CA GLY A 238 8.85 5.57 28.63
C GLY A 238 8.02 4.80 27.58
N VAL A 239 7.22 5.46 26.77
CA VAL A 239 6.50 4.82 25.67
C VAL A 239 7.47 4.53 24.52
N LYS A 240 7.47 3.28 24.05
CA LYS A 240 8.29 2.81 22.92
C LYS A 240 7.45 2.85 21.63
N PRO A 241 8.10 2.87 20.44
CA PRO A 241 7.40 2.64 19.17
C PRO A 241 6.55 1.37 19.25
N ALA A 242 5.36 1.42 18.68
CA ALA A 242 4.52 0.24 18.54
C ALA A 242 5.25 -0.83 17.72
N PRO A 243 5.09 -2.13 18.06
CA PRO A 243 5.65 -3.20 17.26
C PRO A 243 5.12 -3.11 15.83
N ARG A 244 5.95 -3.53 14.89
CA ARG A 244 5.54 -3.65 13.49
C ARG A 244 4.51 -4.75 13.36
N ARG A 245 3.69 -4.61 12.33
CA ARG A 245 2.77 -5.68 11.98
C ARG A 245 3.57 -6.81 11.34
N GLU A 246 3.50 -7.96 11.98
CA GLU A 246 4.15 -9.20 11.57
C GLU A 246 3.16 -10.35 11.77
N GLY A 247 3.42 -11.47 11.13
CA GLY A 247 2.62 -12.68 11.32
C GLY A 247 2.49 -13.48 10.04
N THR A 248 1.72 -14.55 10.12
CA THR A 248 1.33 -15.38 8.98
C THR A 248 -0.18 -15.46 8.95
N LEU A 249 -0.79 -14.99 7.88
CA LEU A 249 -2.22 -15.08 7.70
C LEU A 249 -2.62 -16.53 7.44
N ARG A 250 -3.55 -17.03 8.27
CA ARG A 250 -4.19 -18.34 8.05
C ARG A 250 -5.65 -18.10 7.71
N LEU A 251 -5.96 -18.12 6.42
CA LEU A 251 -7.35 -18.06 5.94
C LEU A 251 -7.88 -19.47 5.71
N ARG A 252 -9.08 -19.72 6.22
CA ARG A 252 -9.81 -20.98 5.97
C ARG A 252 -10.75 -20.88 4.76
N THR A 253 -11.10 -19.64 4.35
CA THR A 253 -11.96 -19.39 3.18
C THR A 253 -11.21 -19.71 1.90
N MET A 254 -11.88 -20.42 1.01
CA MET A 254 -11.39 -20.65 -0.35
C MET A 254 -11.64 -19.39 -1.19
N PRO A 255 -10.75 -19.07 -2.16
CA PRO A 255 -11.03 -18.04 -3.15
C PRO A 255 -12.28 -18.35 -3.96
N GLU A 256 -13.00 -17.31 -4.36
CA GLU A 256 -14.31 -17.40 -5.01
C GLU A 256 -14.32 -16.69 -6.37
N LEU A 257 -15.40 -16.91 -7.15
CA LEU A 257 -15.76 -16.14 -8.34
C LEU A 257 -16.85 -15.15 -7.98
N SER A 258 -16.52 -13.86 -8.05
CA SER A 258 -17.47 -12.75 -7.88
C SER A 258 -17.96 -12.24 -9.24
N LEU A 259 -19.25 -11.90 -9.34
CA LEU A 259 -19.84 -11.27 -10.52
C LEU A 259 -20.67 -10.06 -10.08
N THR A 260 -20.30 -8.89 -10.60
CA THR A 260 -21.09 -7.66 -10.46
C THR A 260 -21.66 -7.27 -11.80
N HIS A 261 -23.00 -7.23 -11.89
CA HIS A 261 -23.69 -6.81 -13.10
C HIS A 261 -23.60 -5.29 -13.28
N ARG A 262 -23.18 -4.87 -14.47
CA ARG A 262 -23.26 -3.48 -14.95
C ARG A 262 -23.63 -3.49 -16.43
N ASP A 263 -24.52 -2.60 -16.84
CA ASP A 263 -24.82 -2.35 -18.24
C ASP A 263 -23.69 -1.49 -18.83
N SER A 264 -22.63 -2.15 -19.30
CA SER A 264 -21.43 -1.54 -19.86
C SER A 264 -21.08 -2.17 -21.20
N GLU A 265 -20.44 -1.39 -22.09
CA GLU A 265 -19.97 -1.89 -23.38
C GLU A 265 -18.78 -2.86 -23.23
N GLN A 266 -18.00 -2.70 -22.14
CA GLN A 266 -16.88 -3.57 -21.83
C GLN A 266 -17.17 -4.46 -20.63
N VAL A 267 -16.45 -5.55 -20.56
CA VAL A 267 -16.36 -6.41 -19.38
C VAL A 267 -14.95 -6.33 -18.82
N HIS A 268 -14.88 -6.23 -17.50
CA HIS A 268 -13.65 -6.17 -16.74
C HIS A 268 -13.47 -7.47 -15.96
N LEU A 269 -12.30 -8.08 -16.11
CA LEU A 269 -11.90 -9.32 -15.44
C LEU A 269 -10.69 -9.06 -14.57
N ALA A 270 -10.74 -9.44 -13.30
CA ALA A 270 -9.59 -9.65 -12.46
C ALA A 270 -9.51 -11.11 -12.05
N LEU A 271 -8.34 -11.72 -12.16
CA LEU A 271 -8.08 -13.05 -11.63
C LEU A 271 -6.70 -13.10 -10.98
N GLY A 272 -6.54 -13.95 -9.98
CA GLY A 272 -5.27 -14.02 -9.28
C GLY A 272 -5.29 -14.92 -8.08
N VAL A 273 -4.20 -14.91 -7.35
CA VAL A 273 -3.92 -15.79 -6.22
C VAL A 273 -3.41 -15.01 -5.01
N ARG A 274 -3.54 -15.60 -3.82
CA ARG A 274 -2.88 -15.07 -2.62
C ARG A 274 -1.37 -15.17 -2.81
N ALA A 275 -0.69 -14.04 -2.64
CA ALA A 275 0.76 -13.94 -2.76
C ALA A 275 1.45 -13.98 -1.37
N PHE A 276 2.75 -13.71 -1.38
CA PHE A 276 3.58 -13.72 -0.19
C PHE A 276 3.38 -12.47 0.66
N GLY A 277 3.54 -12.62 1.97
CA GLY A 277 3.59 -11.51 2.90
C GLY A 277 4.88 -10.69 2.74
N ARG A 278 4.84 -9.45 3.22
CA ARG A 278 5.93 -8.46 3.10
C ARG A 278 7.28 -8.95 3.65
N HIS A 279 7.25 -9.78 4.67
CA HIS A 279 8.46 -10.25 5.37
C HIS A 279 8.99 -11.58 4.83
N GLU A 280 8.31 -12.19 3.85
CA GLU A 280 8.78 -13.38 3.18
C GLU A 280 9.86 -13.06 2.14
N GLY A 281 10.84 -13.96 1.96
CA GLY A 281 12.04 -13.69 1.15
C GLY A 281 11.83 -13.51 -0.35
N HIS A 282 10.64 -13.81 -0.87
CA HIS A 282 10.35 -13.91 -2.30
C HIS A 282 10.02 -12.58 -3.00
N ARG A 283 10.06 -11.46 -2.28
CA ARG A 283 9.59 -10.14 -2.76
C ARG A 283 10.22 -9.72 -4.10
N TRP A 284 11.55 -9.86 -4.23
CA TRP A 284 12.25 -9.33 -5.40
C TRP A 284 12.06 -10.23 -6.62
N ALA A 285 12.09 -11.54 -6.43
CA ALA A 285 11.77 -12.49 -7.50
C ALA A 285 10.31 -12.33 -7.98
N LEU A 286 9.37 -12.09 -7.06
CA LEU A 286 7.98 -11.78 -7.39
C LEU A 286 7.86 -10.45 -8.15
N SER A 287 8.64 -9.42 -7.80
CA SER A 287 8.64 -8.16 -8.54
C SER A 287 9.16 -8.33 -9.98
N VAL A 288 10.22 -9.14 -10.17
CA VAL A 288 10.74 -9.46 -11.50
C VAL A 288 9.73 -10.26 -12.31
N LEU A 289 9.12 -11.28 -11.70
CA LEU A 289 8.05 -12.07 -12.32
C LEU A 289 6.90 -11.18 -12.79
N ASN A 290 6.37 -10.32 -11.91
CA ASN A 290 5.29 -9.41 -12.23
C ASN A 290 5.64 -8.47 -13.39
N ALA A 291 6.82 -7.89 -13.38
CA ALA A 291 7.27 -6.99 -14.45
C ALA A 291 7.36 -7.71 -15.80
N ALA A 292 7.79 -8.97 -15.83
CA ALA A 292 7.87 -9.76 -17.06
C ALA A 292 6.50 -10.23 -17.56
N VAL A 293 5.59 -10.59 -16.63
CA VAL A 293 4.27 -11.14 -16.97
C VAL A 293 3.31 -10.07 -17.44
N GLY A 294 3.19 -8.94 -16.71
CA GLY A 294 2.18 -7.92 -17.02
C GLY A 294 2.58 -6.48 -16.65
N GLY A 295 3.87 -6.20 -16.40
CA GLY A 295 4.34 -4.90 -15.91
C GLY A 295 4.63 -3.85 -16.98
N GLY A 296 4.30 -4.08 -18.26
CA GLY A 296 4.55 -3.10 -19.32
C GLY A 296 4.26 -3.61 -20.71
N LEU A 297 4.52 -2.77 -21.72
CA LEU A 297 4.19 -3.06 -23.12
C LEU A 297 4.92 -4.29 -23.70
N SER A 298 6.09 -4.64 -23.19
CA SER A 298 6.85 -5.83 -23.61
C SER A 298 6.57 -7.07 -22.75
N SER A 299 5.61 -7.01 -21.82
CA SER A 299 5.20 -8.14 -20.97
C SER A 299 4.46 -9.21 -21.77
N ARG A 300 4.49 -10.45 -21.28
CA ARG A 300 3.85 -11.57 -21.99
C ARG A 300 2.36 -11.37 -22.20
N LEU A 301 1.63 -10.92 -21.16
CA LEU A 301 0.18 -10.69 -21.27
C LEU A 301 -0.15 -9.61 -22.29
N PHE A 302 0.57 -8.49 -22.26
CA PHE A 302 0.35 -7.43 -23.21
C PHE A 302 0.60 -7.88 -24.65
N GLN A 303 1.71 -8.59 -24.89
CA GLN A 303 2.07 -9.11 -26.22
C GLN A 303 1.08 -10.16 -26.72
N GLU A 304 0.65 -11.11 -25.85
CA GLU A 304 -0.24 -12.18 -26.27
C GLU A 304 -1.69 -11.75 -26.47
N ILE A 305 -2.19 -10.84 -25.63
CA ILE A 305 -3.61 -10.47 -25.61
C ILE A 305 -3.86 -9.25 -26.49
N ARG A 306 -3.05 -8.19 -26.33
CA ARG A 306 -3.28 -6.94 -27.05
C ARG A 306 -2.58 -6.93 -28.41
N GLU A 307 -1.26 -7.14 -28.48
CA GLU A 307 -0.50 -6.93 -29.70
C GLU A 307 -0.76 -8.02 -30.76
N LYS A 308 -0.75 -9.29 -30.35
CA LYS A 308 -0.91 -10.40 -31.30
C LYS A 308 -2.37 -10.69 -31.67
N ARG A 309 -3.31 -10.52 -30.74
CA ARG A 309 -4.71 -10.95 -30.90
C ARG A 309 -5.71 -9.81 -30.91
N GLY A 310 -5.37 -8.63 -30.40
CA GLY A 310 -6.29 -7.49 -30.33
C GLY A 310 -7.51 -7.71 -29.44
N LEU A 311 -7.42 -8.60 -28.45
CA LEU A 311 -8.57 -9.03 -27.64
C LEU A 311 -8.94 -8.05 -26.54
N ALA A 312 -7.99 -7.27 -26.03
CA ALA A 312 -8.19 -6.30 -24.99
C ALA A 312 -7.32 -5.06 -25.21
N TYR A 313 -7.85 -3.89 -24.89
CA TYR A 313 -7.07 -2.65 -24.94
C TYR A 313 -6.14 -2.52 -23.72
N SER A 314 -6.65 -2.89 -22.56
CA SER A 314 -5.90 -2.82 -21.29
C SER A 314 -5.75 -4.22 -20.70
N VAL A 315 -4.50 -4.60 -20.44
CA VAL A 315 -4.15 -5.83 -19.74
C VAL A 315 -2.84 -5.63 -18.99
N TYR A 316 -2.82 -5.95 -17.69
CA TYR A 316 -1.65 -5.84 -16.84
C TYR A 316 -1.71 -6.79 -15.65
N SER A 317 -0.59 -6.95 -14.94
CA SER A 317 -0.55 -7.66 -13.67
C SER A 317 -0.06 -6.75 -12.55
N GLY A 318 -0.51 -7.04 -11.33
CA GLY A 318 -0.19 -6.29 -10.13
C GLY A 318 0.16 -7.19 -8.94
N VAL A 319 0.87 -6.60 -7.97
CA VAL A 319 1.20 -7.26 -6.71
C VAL A 319 0.86 -6.33 -5.55
N ASP A 320 -0.10 -6.74 -4.72
CA ASP A 320 -0.33 -6.13 -3.43
C ASP A 320 0.44 -6.88 -2.34
N THR A 321 1.08 -6.12 -1.46
CA THR A 321 1.90 -6.70 -0.39
C THR A 321 1.45 -6.17 0.96
N PHE A 322 0.94 -7.07 1.81
CA PHE A 322 0.55 -6.80 3.19
C PHE A 322 1.56 -7.43 4.16
N ALA A 323 1.41 -7.17 5.44
CA ALA A 323 2.36 -7.65 6.45
C ALA A 323 2.51 -9.17 6.48
N ASP A 324 1.43 -9.90 6.28
CA ASP A 324 1.29 -11.36 6.50
C ASP A 324 0.69 -12.10 5.30
N THR A 325 0.41 -11.41 4.20
CA THR A 325 -0.13 -11.96 2.95
C THR A 325 0.12 -10.99 1.80
N GLY A 326 -0.28 -11.34 0.60
CA GLY A 326 -0.30 -10.50 -0.59
C GLY A 326 -1.31 -11.00 -1.60
N ALA A 327 -1.44 -10.28 -2.70
CA ALA A 327 -2.18 -10.70 -3.88
C ALA A 327 -1.29 -10.54 -5.12
N PHE A 328 -1.34 -11.50 -6.01
CA PHE A 328 -0.89 -11.35 -7.39
C PHE A 328 -2.15 -11.43 -8.25
N SER A 329 -2.36 -10.42 -9.07
CA SER A 329 -3.56 -10.32 -9.92
C SER A 329 -3.22 -9.97 -11.35
N VAL A 330 -4.08 -10.38 -12.25
CA VAL A 330 -4.11 -9.98 -13.66
C VAL A 330 -5.46 -9.30 -13.91
N TYR A 331 -5.40 -8.12 -14.48
CA TYR A 331 -6.56 -7.36 -14.97
C TYR A 331 -6.62 -7.42 -16.49
N ALA A 332 -7.84 -7.48 -17.03
CA ALA A 332 -8.11 -7.26 -18.45
C ALA A 332 -9.48 -6.61 -18.66
N GLY A 333 -9.51 -5.52 -19.47
CA GLY A 333 -10.73 -4.89 -19.97
C GLY A 333 -10.93 -5.22 -21.45
N CYS A 334 -12.06 -5.85 -21.81
CA CYS A 334 -12.30 -6.31 -23.18
C CYS A 334 -13.79 -6.22 -23.57
N GLN A 335 -14.10 -6.46 -24.84
CA GLN A 335 -15.47 -6.66 -25.29
C GLN A 335 -16.03 -7.97 -24.70
N PRO A 336 -17.34 -8.05 -24.38
CA PRO A 336 -17.95 -9.24 -23.77
C PRO A 336 -17.73 -10.53 -24.55
N GLU A 337 -17.74 -10.49 -25.87
CA GLU A 337 -17.49 -11.64 -26.74
C GLU A 337 -16.06 -12.19 -26.63
N ASN A 338 -15.09 -11.36 -26.26
CA ASN A 338 -13.68 -11.74 -26.14
C ASN A 338 -13.34 -12.31 -24.75
N LEU A 339 -14.21 -12.13 -23.72
CA LEU A 339 -13.93 -12.50 -22.34
C LEU A 339 -13.47 -13.96 -22.20
N GLY A 340 -14.10 -14.87 -22.94
CA GLY A 340 -13.78 -16.30 -22.89
C GLY A 340 -12.37 -16.62 -23.39
N GLU A 341 -11.95 -15.98 -24.47
CA GLU A 341 -10.63 -16.15 -25.07
C GLU A 341 -9.57 -15.44 -24.21
N VAL A 342 -9.83 -14.22 -23.74
CA VAL A 342 -8.95 -13.48 -22.82
C VAL A 342 -8.63 -14.32 -21.57
N ALA A 343 -9.65 -14.87 -20.91
CA ALA A 343 -9.45 -15.72 -19.73
C ALA A 343 -8.63 -16.98 -20.05
N THR A 344 -8.83 -17.57 -21.23
CA THR A 344 -8.06 -18.73 -21.69
C THR A 344 -6.60 -18.37 -21.89
N VAL A 345 -6.31 -17.31 -22.64
CA VAL A 345 -4.95 -16.85 -22.92
C VAL A 345 -4.19 -16.46 -21.64
N ILE A 346 -4.85 -15.74 -20.71
CA ILE A 346 -4.22 -15.43 -19.41
C ILE A 346 -3.79 -16.71 -18.71
N ARG A 347 -4.67 -17.71 -18.62
CA ARG A 347 -4.37 -18.97 -17.93
C ARG A 347 -3.26 -19.75 -18.62
N GLU A 348 -3.23 -19.79 -19.94
CA GLU A 348 -2.16 -20.43 -20.72
C GLU A 348 -0.81 -19.74 -20.47
N VAL A 349 -0.77 -18.40 -20.51
CA VAL A 349 0.45 -17.65 -20.20
C VAL A 349 0.94 -17.94 -18.78
N LEU A 350 0.05 -17.92 -17.78
CA LEU A 350 0.43 -18.20 -16.39
C LEU A 350 0.87 -19.66 -16.20
N ALA A 351 0.21 -20.62 -16.85
CA ALA A 351 0.61 -22.03 -16.80
C ALA A 351 1.99 -22.25 -17.43
N ASN A 352 2.26 -21.65 -18.59
CA ASN A 352 3.57 -21.71 -19.23
C ASN A 352 4.67 -21.09 -18.36
N VAL A 353 4.36 -19.96 -17.69
CA VAL A 353 5.29 -19.32 -16.74
C VAL A 353 5.58 -20.23 -15.54
N ALA A 354 4.57 -20.94 -15.02
CA ALA A 354 4.75 -21.88 -13.92
C ALA A 354 5.56 -23.12 -14.33
N THR A 355 5.48 -23.55 -15.59
CA THR A 355 6.17 -24.74 -16.10
C THR A 355 7.59 -24.42 -16.57
N ASP A 356 7.72 -23.41 -17.42
CA ASP A 356 8.95 -23.12 -18.18
C ASP A 356 9.70 -21.90 -17.64
N GLY A 357 9.07 -21.11 -16.75
CA GLY A 357 9.61 -19.85 -16.25
C GLY A 357 9.50 -18.72 -17.27
N ILE A 358 10.36 -17.72 -17.08
CA ILE A 358 10.57 -16.60 -18.00
C ILE A 358 11.99 -16.64 -18.54
N THR A 359 12.19 -16.15 -19.75
CA THR A 359 13.50 -16.18 -20.43
C THR A 359 14.48 -15.20 -19.81
N ASP A 360 15.79 -15.41 -19.98
CA ASP A 360 16.83 -14.50 -19.51
C ASP A 360 16.66 -13.08 -20.09
N ALA A 361 16.18 -12.95 -21.31
CA ALA A 361 15.88 -11.68 -21.95
C ALA A 361 14.71 -10.94 -21.26
N GLU A 362 13.68 -11.66 -20.81
CA GLU A 362 12.56 -11.09 -20.03
C GLU A 362 13.02 -10.69 -18.64
N ILE A 363 13.86 -11.51 -17.99
CA ILE A 363 14.47 -11.19 -16.68
C ILE A 363 15.30 -9.90 -16.80
N ALA A 364 16.15 -9.80 -17.80
CA ALA A 364 16.98 -8.62 -18.02
C ALA A 364 16.14 -7.36 -18.22
N ARG A 365 15.08 -7.43 -19.04
CA ARG A 365 14.15 -6.30 -19.25
C ARG A 365 13.40 -5.93 -17.97
N ALA A 366 12.88 -6.92 -17.23
CA ALA A 366 12.16 -6.72 -15.98
C ALA A 366 13.05 -6.03 -14.92
N LYS A 367 14.29 -6.50 -14.76
CA LYS A 367 15.28 -5.86 -13.89
C LYS A 367 15.58 -4.44 -14.33
N GLY A 368 15.77 -4.21 -15.63
CA GLY A 368 15.98 -2.88 -16.19
C GLY A 368 14.83 -1.92 -15.89
N SER A 369 13.59 -2.37 -16.07
CA SER A 369 12.38 -1.61 -15.76
C SER A 369 12.27 -1.28 -14.25
N LEU A 370 12.49 -2.24 -13.38
CA LEU A 370 12.46 -2.04 -11.91
C LEU A 370 13.56 -1.06 -11.46
N ARG A 371 14.76 -1.16 -12.02
CA ARG A 371 15.87 -0.24 -11.73
C ARG A 371 15.57 1.17 -12.18
N GLY A 372 15.15 1.31 -13.45
CA GLY A 372 14.78 2.61 -14.03
C GLY A 372 13.66 3.28 -13.26
N GLY A 373 12.57 2.56 -13.00
CA GLY A 373 11.43 3.05 -12.23
C GLY A 373 11.82 3.50 -10.82
N LEU A 374 12.67 2.73 -10.13
CA LEU A 374 13.17 3.12 -8.79
C LEU A 374 13.97 4.41 -8.84
N VAL A 375 14.94 4.53 -9.77
CA VAL A 375 15.85 5.68 -9.82
C VAL A 375 15.09 6.94 -10.23
N LEU A 376 14.24 6.87 -11.27
CA LEU A 376 13.46 8.00 -11.75
C LEU A 376 12.45 8.50 -10.70
N ALA A 377 11.79 7.58 -9.98
CA ALA A 377 10.88 7.97 -8.91
C ALA A 377 11.57 8.71 -7.75
N LEU A 378 12.88 8.51 -7.55
CA LEU A 378 13.63 9.12 -6.46
C LEU A 378 14.23 10.50 -6.81
N GLU A 379 13.91 11.07 -7.96
CA GLU A 379 14.23 12.47 -8.26
C GLU A 379 13.30 13.45 -7.51
N ASP A 380 12.10 12.97 -7.15
CA ASP A 380 11.09 13.73 -6.41
C ASP A 380 11.21 13.55 -4.89
N SER A 381 11.11 14.67 -4.15
CA SER A 381 11.19 14.66 -2.68
C SER A 381 9.99 13.97 -2.01
N GLY A 382 8.81 14.00 -2.63
CA GLY A 382 7.61 13.30 -2.17
C GLY A 382 7.80 11.80 -2.24
N SER A 383 8.31 11.29 -3.35
CA SER A 383 8.61 9.86 -3.54
C SER A 383 9.69 9.36 -2.57
N ARG A 384 10.71 10.19 -2.27
CA ARG A 384 11.71 9.86 -1.24
C ARG A 384 11.11 9.84 0.16
N MET A 385 10.31 10.85 0.51
CA MET A 385 9.58 10.89 1.79
C MET A 385 8.69 9.65 1.94
N ASN A 386 7.94 9.27 0.91
CA ASN A 386 7.12 8.07 0.88
C ASN A 386 7.95 6.80 1.09
N ARG A 387 9.09 6.69 0.41
CA ARG A 387 10.01 5.56 0.54
C ARG A 387 10.51 5.40 1.97
N ILE A 388 11.04 6.46 2.60
CA ILE A 388 11.59 6.36 3.95
C ILE A 388 10.51 6.19 5.02
N GLY A 389 9.35 6.84 4.87
CA GLY A 389 8.20 6.68 5.76
C GLY A 389 7.65 5.26 5.76
N ARG A 390 7.41 4.70 4.58
CA ARG A 390 6.97 3.29 4.44
C ARG A 390 8.03 2.29 4.91
N SER A 391 9.31 2.56 4.64
CA SER A 391 10.40 1.69 5.10
C SER A 391 10.49 1.66 6.63
N GLU A 392 10.42 2.81 7.29
CA GLU A 392 10.42 2.88 8.75
C GLU A 392 9.20 2.20 9.36
N LEU A 393 8.02 2.44 8.80
CA LEU A 393 6.77 1.90 9.31
C LEU A 393 6.73 0.37 9.18
N ASN A 394 7.12 -0.15 8.02
CA ASN A 394 6.96 -1.55 7.65
C ASN A 394 8.14 -2.42 8.06
N TYR A 395 9.38 -1.91 7.93
CA TYR A 395 10.60 -2.70 8.13
C TYR A 395 11.47 -2.18 9.28
N GLY A 396 11.41 -0.87 9.61
CA GLY A 396 12.26 -0.19 10.59
C GLY A 396 13.74 -0.19 10.21
N ASN A 397 14.03 -0.42 8.94
CA ASN A 397 15.36 -0.30 8.37
C ASN A 397 15.28 0.44 7.04
N HIS A 398 16.38 1.03 6.63
CA HIS A 398 16.47 1.84 5.43
C HIS A 398 17.58 1.30 4.54
N ARG A 399 17.23 0.54 3.52
CA ARG A 399 18.19 0.13 2.49
C ARG A 399 18.54 1.33 1.61
N SER A 400 19.81 1.48 1.26
CA SER A 400 20.21 2.46 0.26
C SER A 400 19.65 2.09 -1.12
N VAL A 401 19.62 3.06 -2.03
CA VAL A 401 19.27 2.81 -3.43
C VAL A 401 20.20 1.77 -4.02
N ALA A 402 21.52 1.92 -3.77
CA ALA A 402 22.53 0.98 -4.26
C ALA A 402 22.28 -0.45 -3.76
N GLN A 403 21.99 -0.63 -2.45
CA GLN A 403 21.64 -1.95 -1.90
C GLN A 403 20.39 -2.53 -2.52
N THR A 404 19.38 -1.69 -2.81
CA THR A 404 18.16 -2.13 -3.47
C THR A 404 18.43 -2.58 -4.91
N LEU A 405 19.19 -1.79 -5.68
CA LEU A 405 19.60 -2.14 -7.04
C LEU A 405 20.41 -3.44 -7.08
N THR A 406 21.40 -3.59 -6.18
CA THR A 406 22.17 -4.83 -6.06
C THR A 406 21.26 -6.05 -5.78
N THR A 407 20.23 -5.87 -4.94
CA THR A 407 19.30 -6.96 -4.64
C THR A 407 18.43 -7.33 -5.86
N ILE A 408 17.98 -6.34 -6.65
CA ILE A 408 17.26 -6.58 -7.89
C ILE A 408 18.16 -7.31 -8.90
N ASP A 409 19.40 -6.88 -9.04
CA ASP A 409 20.36 -7.48 -9.97
C ASP A 409 20.72 -8.93 -9.59
N ALA A 410 20.72 -9.25 -8.29
CA ALA A 410 21.05 -10.58 -7.79
C ALA A 410 19.93 -11.62 -7.97
N VAL A 411 18.70 -11.21 -8.30
CA VAL A 411 17.60 -12.16 -8.55
C VAL A 411 17.97 -13.11 -9.69
N THR A 412 17.82 -14.42 -9.49
CA THR A 412 18.15 -15.43 -10.49
C THR A 412 16.89 -15.96 -11.23
N SER A 413 17.10 -16.66 -12.35
CA SER A 413 16.01 -17.31 -13.09
C SER A 413 15.37 -18.42 -12.27
N GLU A 414 16.16 -19.15 -11.49
CA GLU A 414 15.70 -20.21 -10.60
C GLU A 414 14.78 -19.67 -9.50
N GLU A 415 15.14 -18.54 -8.85
CA GLU A 415 14.30 -17.90 -7.83
C GLU A 415 12.96 -17.42 -8.42
N VAL A 416 12.98 -16.89 -9.65
CA VAL A 416 11.75 -16.46 -10.34
C VAL A 416 10.88 -17.65 -10.70
N LEU A 417 11.47 -18.75 -11.20
CA LEU A 417 10.74 -19.99 -11.51
C LEU A 417 10.14 -20.61 -10.23
N GLU A 418 10.89 -20.69 -9.13
CA GLU A 418 10.40 -21.19 -7.85
C GLU A 418 9.18 -20.37 -7.37
N VAL A 419 9.28 -19.04 -7.43
CA VAL A 419 8.18 -18.14 -7.07
C VAL A 419 6.97 -18.39 -7.97
N ALA A 420 7.16 -18.51 -9.28
CA ALA A 420 6.09 -18.79 -10.23
C ALA A 420 5.39 -20.14 -9.92
N GLN A 421 6.16 -21.19 -9.68
CA GLN A 421 5.63 -22.52 -9.36
C GLN A 421 4.82 -22.51 -8.07
N VAL A 422 5.36 -21.90 -7.00
CA VAL A 422 4.66 -21.81 -5.71
C VAL A 422 3.41 -20.96 -5.80
N LEU A 423 3.47 -19.86 -6.54
CA LEU A 423 2.39 -18.87 -6.59
C LEU A 423 1.24 -19.31 -7.49
N LEU A 424 1.56 -19.69 -8.74
CA LEU A 424 0.58 -19.93 -9.78
C LEU A 424 -0.09 -21.33 -9.70
N THR A 425 0.33 -22.16 -8.75
CA THR A 425 -0.37 -23.41 -8.39
C THR A 425 -1.36 -23.26 -7.23
N ARG A 426 -1.43 -22.06 -6.62
CA ARG A 426 -2.42 -21.75 -5.56
C ARG A 426 -3.83 -21.62 -6.16
N PRO A 427 -4.89 -21.84 -5.34
CA PRO A 427 -6.26 -21.62 -5.78
C PRO A 427 -6.47 -20.18 -6.22
N PHE A 428 -7.06 -20.02 -7.40
CA PHE A 428 -7.37 -18.71 -7.99
C PHE A 428 -8.71 -18.17 -7.48
N ALA A 429 -8.77 -16.84 -7.25
CA ALA A 429 -9.99 -16.06 -7.22
C ALA A 429 -10.21 -15.40 -8.58
N ALA A 430 -11.46 -15.02 -8.86
CA ALA A 430 -11.76 -14.17 -9.98
C ALA A 430 -12.91 -13.20 -9.62
N ALA A 431 -12.89 -12.02 -10.23
CA ALA A 431 -14.01 -11.09 -10.22
C ALA A 431 -14.30 -10.62 -11.64
N VAL A 432 -15.57 -10.41 -11.93
CA VAL A 432 -16.06 -9.93 -13.22
C VAL A 432 -17.04 -8.78 -12.97
N VAL A 433 -16.85 -7.66 -13.66
CA VAL A 433 -17.79 -6.55 -13.72
C VAL A 433 -18.18 -6.36 -15.19
N GLY A 434 -19.48 -6.40 -15.50
CA GLY A 434 -19.92 -6.27 -16.88
C GLY A 434 -21.38 -6.73 -17.12
N PRO A 435 -21.81 -6.91 -18.39
CA PRO A 435 -23.21 -7.08 -18.74
C PRO A 435 -23.79 -8.49 -18.50
N TYR A 436 -23.10 -9.31 -17.70
CA TYR A 436 -23.58 -10.64 -17.35
C TYR A 436 -24.46 -10.60 -16.10
N LYS A 437 -25.63 -11.19 -16.16
CA LYS A 437 -26.60 -11.16 -15.04
C LYS A 437 -26.38 -12.28 -14.02
N ARG A 438 -25.80 -13.40 -14.42
CA ARG A 438 -25.62 -14.59 -13.56
C ARG A 438 -24.31 -15.28 -13.89
N VAL A 439 -23.68 -15.88 -12.90
CA VAL A 439 -22.42 -16.63 -13.06
C VAL A 439 -22.50 -17.70 -14.16
N ARG A 440 -23.67 -18.35 -14.33
CA ARG A 440 -23.87 -19.36 -15.41
C ARG A 440 -23.82 -18.78 -16.82
N ASP A 441 -24.02 -17.48 -16.97
CA ASP A 441 -24.02 -16.79 -18.26
C ASP A 441 -22.58 -16.41 -18.69
N LEU A 442 -21.61 -16.49 -17.76
CA LEU A 442 -20.20 -16.30 -18.06
C LEU A 442 -19.62 -17.43 -18.91
N PRO A 443 -18.59 -17.16 -19.74
CA PRO A 443 -17.85 -18.19 -20.46
C PRO A 443 -17.35 -19.33 -19.55
N ALA A 444 -17.31 -20.55 -20.07
CA ALA A 444 -16.84 -21.72 -19.31
C ALA A 444 -15.39 -21.57 -18.81
N SER A 445 -14.51 -20.90 -19.59
CA SER A 445 -13.14 -20.60 -19.23
C SER A 445 -13.04 -19.72 -17.97
N VAL A 446 -13.97 -18.76 -17.79
CA VAL A 446 -14.04 -17.90 -16.59
C VAL A 446 -14.60 -18.68 -15.41
N ARG A 447 -15.68 -19.43 -15.59
CA ARG A 447 -16.29 -20.26 -14.53
C ARG A 447 -15.33 -21.34 -14.01
N GLY A 448 -14.44 -21.83 -14.87
CA GLY A 448 -13.45 -22.84 -14.52
C GLY A 448 -12.14 -22.30 -13.93
N ILE A 449 -12.04 -21.00 -13.61
CA ILE A 449 -10.88 -20.41 -12.93
C ILE A 449 -10.82 -20.87 -11.46
N VAL A 450 -11.97 -20.83 -10.79
CA VAL A 450 -12.10 -21.12 -9.36
C VAL A 450 -12.41 -22.60 -9.17
N GLY A 451 -11.79 -23.25 -8.20
CA GLY A 451 -12.08 -24.65 -7.81
C GLY A 451 -11.20 -25.73 -8.45
N LYS A 452 -10.06 -25.38 -9.03
CA LYS A 452 -9.06 -26.37 -9.49
C LYS A 452 -7.76 -26.24 -8.73
#